data_a8453bc50a6dc6f979875e61db49cff5
#
_entry.id   a8453bc50a6dc6f979875e61db49cff5
#
_cell.length_a   1.000
_cell.length_b   1.000
_cell.length_c   1.000
_cell.angle_alpha   90.00
_cell.angle_beta   90.00
_cell.angle_gamma   90.00
#
_symmetry.space_group_name_H-M   'P 1'
#
loop_
_entity.id
_entity.type
_entity.pdbx_description
1 polymer ?
#
loop_
_entity_poly.entity_id
_entity_poly.type
_entity_poly.pdbx_seq_one_letter_code
_entity_poly.pdbx_strand_id
1 'polypeptide(L)'
;MSVSTKLRPCLRCQRLQVTKRHSSTTPITNPNANNQSPLSYHWDTLPPTREQLAHAAYFFERRPPEFLWSAEKFKYMKFSTAPEVCVLGRSNVGKSSLLNALLKNKIAYTSAKRGRTKLMNAFGVGGIDRGNPLVVLDMPGYGHGGKEAWGVQIMKYLERRKELKRVFLLVDAEHGIKETDLQILALFKSSRIPYQVVLSKVDKVLYGKGRGGRIWPGNLADLARRMEEVKDAIQPDTEDDGGVVGEVLACSSERWMAGKRPGIDAIRYAMLQAAGLELKPKVKLAKVEEIISYEELFGMENKHISEAKAVSK
;
A
#
# COMPACT_ATOMS: atom_id res chain seq x y z
N MET A 1 36.46 -30.16 -44.95
CA MET A 1 36.41 -31.09 -43.84
C MET A 1 35.93 -30.31 -42.61
N SER A 2 34.68 -30.48 -42.28
CA SER A 2 34.02 -29.74 -41.18
C SER A 2 34.04 -30.66 -39.94
N VAL A 3 34.63 -30.21 -38.85
CA VAL A 3 34.60 -30.92 -37.56
C VAL A 3 33.57 -30.30 -36.65
N SER A 4 32.45 -31.00 -36.54
CA SER A 4 31.35 -30.65 -35.62
C SER A 4 31.67 -31.15 -34.21
N THR A 5 31.97 -30.28 -33.28
CA THR A 5 32.17 -30.63 -31.86
C THR A 5 30.82 -30.54 -31.14
N LYS A 6 30.19 -31.69 -30.93
CA LYS A 6 29.02 -31.86 -30.06
C LYS A 6 29.45 -31.77 -28.60
N LEU A 7 29.08 -30.70 -27.90
CA LEU A 7 29.16 -30.59 -26.45
C LEU A 7 28.12 -31.52 -25.80
N ARG A 8 28.56 -32.46 -24.98
CA ARG A 8 27.71 -33.33 -24.16
C ARG A 8 27.19 -32.54 -22.94
N PRO A 9 25.91 -32.66 -22.55
CA PRO A 9 25.40 -32.01 -21.34
C PRO A 9 25.91 -32.73 -20.07
N CYS A 10 26.25 -31.93 -19.06
CA CYS A 10 26.71 -32.37 -17.75
C CYS A 10 25.62 -33.14 -16.98
N LEU A 11 25.92 -34.37 -16.57
CA LEU A 11 25.05 -35.29 -15.83
C LEU A 11 24.94 -34.98 -14.33
N ARG A 12 24.85 -33.70 -13.91
CA ARG A 12 24.75 -33.31 -12.48
C ARG A 12 23.64 -32.32 -12.15
N CYS A 13 22.60 -32.26 -12.96
CA CYS A 13 21.35 -31.62 -12.58
C CYS A 13 20.30 -32.67 -12.22
N GLN A 14 20.55 -33.44 -11.17
CA GLN A 14 19.50 -34.23 -10.53
C GLN A 14 18.51 -33.30 -9.85
N ARG A 15 17.25 -33.45 -10.25
CA ARG A 15 16.07 -32.83 -9.71
C ARG A 15 16.07 -32.89 -8.17
N LEU A 16 16.25 -31.75 -7.52
CA LEU A 16 15.76 -31.55 -6.16
C LEU A 16 14.23 -31.42 -6.23
N GLN A 17 13.54 -32.52 -5.94
CA GLN A 17 12.12 -32.45 -5.61
C GLN A 17 11.99 -31.73 -4.27
N VAL A 18 11.67 -30.45 -4.33
CA VAL A 18 11.23 -29.69 -3.14
C VAL A 18 9.84 -30.21 -2.78
N THR A 19 9.79 -31.13 -1.82
CA THR A 19 8.56 -31.51 -1.14
C THR A 19 8.08 -30.26 -0.39
N LYS A 20 7.00 -29.64 -0.90
CA LYS A 20 6.26 -28.62 -0.17
C LYS A 20 5.77 -29.25 1.16
N ARG A 21 6.46 -28.95 2.25
CA ARG A 21 5.89 -29.14 3.58
C ARG A 21 4.78 -28.10 3.71
N HIS A 22 3.53 -28.53 3.62
CA HIS A 22 2.39 -27.77 4.11
C HIS A 22 2.58 -27.61 5.63
N SER A 23 3.10 -26.48 6.06
CA SER A 23 2.88 -26.04 7.42
C SER A 23 1.38 -25.66 7.52
N SER A 24 0.62 -26.47 8.24
CA SER A 24 -0.75 -26.17 8.62
C SER A 24 -0.74 -25.06 9.68
N THR A 25 -0.50 -23.84 9.25
CA THR A 25 -0.89 -22.67 10.00
C THR A 25 -2.41 -22.56 9.83
N THR A 26 -3.15 -22.92 10.87
CA THR A 26 -4.57 -22.61 11.00
C THR A 26 -4.75 -21.13 10.65
N PRO A 27 -5.62 -20.79 9.68
CA PRO A 27 -5.87 -19.38 9.38
C PRO A 27 -6.42 -18.76 10.66
N ILE A 28 -5.78 -17.69 11.13
CA ILE A 28 -6.34 -16.82 12.16
C ILE A 28 -7.65 -16.30 11.58
N THR A 29 -8.74 -16.91 11.94
CA THR A 29 -10.09 -16.47 11.57
C THR A 29 -10.28 -15.11 12.22
N ASN A 30 -10.13 -14.06 11.43
CA ASN A 30 -10.34 -12.68 11.85
C ASN A 30 -11.83 -12.54 12.23
N PRO A 31 -12.21 -12.29 13.50
CA PRO A 31 -13.60 -12.18 13.91
C PRO A 31 -14.34 -11.00 13.26
N ASN A 32 -13.64 -10.15 12.52
CA ASN A 32 -14.18 -8.99 11.80
C ASN A 32 -14.31 -9.20 10.27
N ALA A 33 -14.30 -10.44 9.78
CA ALA A 33 -14.42 -10.73 8.33
C ALA A 33 -15.70 -10.13 7.69
N ASN A 34 -16.75 -9.88 8.49
CA ASN A 34 -18.01 -9.30 8.00
C ASN A 34 -17.99 -7.78 7.78
N ASN A 35 -16.90 -7.07 8.07
CA ASN A 35 -16.85 -5.61 7.98
C ASN A 35 -15.76 -5.09 7.03
N GLN A 36 -15.15 -5.96 6.23
CA GLN A 36 -14.14 -5.54 5.25
C GLN A 36 -14.80 -4.85 4.06
N SER A 37 -14.27 -3.70 3.69
CA SER A 37 -14.66 -3.02 2.46
C SER A 37 -14.30 -3.89 1.26
N PRO A 38 -15.18 -4.11 0.28
CA PRO A 38 -14.84 -4.85 -0.94
C PRO A 38 -13.77 -4.14 -1.80
N LEU A 39 -13.33 -2.95 -1.38
CA LEU A 39 -12.33 -2.13 -2.05
C LEU A 39 -10.96 -2.19 -1.37
N SER A 40 -10.73 -3.14 -0.48
CA SER A 40 -9.43 -3.38 0.14
C SER A 40 -9.27 -4.86 0.45
N TYR A 41 -8.04 -5.35 0.30
CA TYR A 41 -7.64 -6.70 0.63
C TYR A 41 -6.44 -6.64 1.57
N HIS A 42 -6.61 -7.13 2.80
CA HIS A 42 -5.61 -7.07 3.87
C HIS A 42 -5.16 -8.47 4.24
N TRP A 43 -3.85 -8.71 4.40
CA TRP A 43 -3.29 -9.98 4.89
C TRP A 43 -2.35 -9.81 6.09
N ASP A 44 -1.64 -8.65 6.19
CA ASP A 44 -0.74 -8.33 7.32
C ASP A 44 -1.12 -7.04 8.03
N THR A 45 -2.17 -6.36 7.56
CA THR A 45 -2.66 -5.11 8.13
C THR A 45 -4.11 -5.23 8.57
N LEU A 46 -4.52 -4.41 9.51
CA LEU A 46 -5.93 -4.29 9.90
C LEU A 46 -6.62 -3.21 9.05
N PRO A 47 -7.87 -3.45 8.63
CA PRO A 47 -8.63 -2.42 7.93
C PRO A 47 -8.86 -1.21 8.83
N PRO A 48 -8.82 0.01 8.29
CA PRO A 48 -9.02 1.23 9.05
C PRO A 48 -10.44 1.32 9.63
N THR A 49 -10.55 1.86 10.83
CA THR A 49 -11.83 2.14 11.47
C THR A 49 -12.54 3.32 10.78
N ARG A 50 -13.85 3.46 11.04
CA ARG A 50 -14.63 4.60 10.52
C ARG A 50 -14.07 5.94 11.01
N GLU A 51 -13.59 6.01 12.24
CA GLU A 51 -12.97 7.22 12.82
C GLU A 51 -11.67 7.57 12.12
N GLN A 52 -10.83 6.58 11.82
CA GLN A 52 -9.59 6.78 11.07
C GLN A 52 -9.85 7.25 9.64
N LEU A 53 -10.85 6.69 8.96
CA LEU A 53 -11.26 7.15 7.63
C LEU A 53 -11.82 8.57 7.66
N ALA A 54 -12.63 8.92 8.66
CA ALA A 54 -13.17 10.26 8.84
C ALA A 54 -12.06 11.28 9.13
N HIS A 55 -11.09 10.93 9.98
CA HIS A 55 -9.91 11.75 10.23
C HIS A 55 -9.09 11.98 8.96
N ALA A 56 -8.86 10.94 8.18
CA ALA A 56 -8.12 11.05 6.93
C ALA A 56 -8.85 11.96 5.93
N ALA A 57 -10.17 11.80 5.77
CA ALA A 57 -10.98 12.69 4.95
C ALA A 57 -10.86 14.14 5.41
N TYR A 58 -11.06 14.40 6.70
CA TYR A 58 -10.93 15.74 7.28
C TYR A 58 -9.54 16.35 7.06
N PHE A 59 -8.46 15.59 7.27
CA PHE A 59 -7.10 16.07 7.07
C PHE A 59 -6.85 16.59 5.65
N PHE A 60 -7.33 15.87 4.63
CA PHE A 60 -7.17 16.27 3.23
C PHE A 60 -8.12 17.38 2.79
N GLU A 61 -9.23 17.58 3.50
CA GLU A 61 -10.30 18.49 3.10
C GLU A 61 -10.31 19.80 3.90
N ARG A 62 -9.71 19.82 5.09
CA ARG A 62 -9.75 20.97 5.99
C ARG A 62 -9.13 22.24 5.40
N ARG A 63 -8.18 22.11 4.47
CA ARG A 63 -7.59 23.22 3.73
C ARG A 63 -7.32 22.82 2.28
N PRO A 64 -7.41 23.78 1.34
CA PRO A 64 -7.00 23.54 -0.04
C PRO A 64 -5.53 23.13 -0.09
N PRO A 65 -5.17 22.18 -0.97
CA PRO A 65 -3.79 21.82 -1.18
C PRO A 65 -3.00 22.95 -1.79
N GLU A 66 -1.75 23.09 -1.41
CA GLU A 66 -0.82 24.10 -1.90
C GLU A 66 0.10 23.50 -2.97
N PHE A 67 0.21 24.16 -4.12
CA PHE A 67 1.24 23.80 -5.11
C PHE A 67 2.60 24.30 -4.61
N LEU A 68 3.54 23.38 -4.39
CA LEU A 68 4.84 23.71 -3.83
C LEU A 68 5.89 23.95 -4.93
N TRP A 69 6.02 23.03 -5.87
CA TRP A 69 6.97 23.10 -6.96
C TRP A 69 6.67 22.09 -8.07
N SER A 70 7.31 22.33 -9.23
CA SER A 70 7.34 21.43 -10.36
C SER A 70 8.79 21.29 -10.85
N ALA A 71 9.26 20.08 -11.09
CA ALA A 71 10.64 19.83 -11.49
C ALA A 71 10.74 18.72 -12.54
N GLU A 72 11.58 18.95 -13.55
CA GLU A 72 11.94 17.93 -14.54
C GLU A 72 13.10 17.06 -14.06
N LYS A 73 14.03 17.62 -13.28
CA LYS A 73 15.23 16.95 -12.80
C LYS A 73 15.31 17.00 -11.29
N PHE A 74 15.82 15.93 -10.69
CA PHE A 74 15.99 15.80 -9.23
C PHE A 74 16.68 17.02 -8.60
N LYS A 75 17.70 17.58 -9.23
CA LYS A 75 18.45 18.73 -8.71
C LYS A 75 17.64 20.04 -8.58
N TYR A 76 16.48 20.13 -9.24
CA TYR A 76 15.61 21.31 -9.17
C TYR A 76 14.47 21.16 -8.17
N MET A 77 14.38 20.03 -7.48
CA MET A 77 13.39 19.83 -6.43
C MET A 77 13.73 20.69 -5.21
N LYS A 78 12.72 21.29 -4.63
CA LYS A 78 12.85 21.98 -3.34
C LYS A 78 12.80 20.96 -2.22
N PHE A 79 13.82 20.94 -1.40
CA PHE A 79 13.90 20.05 -0.25
C PHE A 79 13.11 20.62 0.93
N SER A 80 12.30 19.79 1.58
CA SER A 80 11.63 20.08 2.85
C SER A 80 11.86 18.92 3.80
N THR A 81 11.54 19.09 5.06
CA THR A 81 11.61 18.04 6.09
C THR A 81 10.28 17.30 6.27
N ALA A 82 9.24 17.73 5.55
CA ALA A 82 7.94 17.09 5.62
C ALA A 82 7.97 15.68 4.99
N PRO A 83 7.26 14.70 5.54
CA PRO A 83 7.14 13.39 4.95
C PRO A 83 6.49 13.49 3.57
N GLU A 84 7.00 12.69 2.64
CA GLU A 84 6.55 12.66 1.25
C GLU A 84 5.96 11.30 0.89
N VAL A 85 4.89 11.33 0.11
CA VAL A 85 4.35 10.16 -0.57
C VAL A 85 4.24 10.46 -2.06
N CYS A 86 4.50 9.49 -2.91
CA CYS A 86 4.39 9.73 -4.35
C CYS A 86 3.44 8.74 -5.02
N VAL A 87 2.78 9.21 -6.07
CA VAL A 87 1.88 8.44 -6.91
C VAL A 87 2.58 8.11 -8.22
N LEU A 88 2.81 6.85 -8.47
CA LEU A 88 3.47 6.32 -9.66
C LEU A 88 2.54 5.36 -10.41
N GLY A 89 2.78 5.11 -11.67
CA GLY A 89 2.02 4.18 -12.47
C GLY A 89 2.10 4.48 -13.95
N ARG A 90 1.63 3.56 -14.78
CA ARG A 90 1.65 3.70 -16.24
C ARG A 90 0.95 4.97 -16.73
N SER A 91 1.29 5.39 -17.95
CA SER A 91 0.54 6.44 -18.64
C SER A 91 -0.94 6.05 -18.74
N ASN A 92 -1.84 7.00 -18.46
CA ASN A 92 -3.30 6.83 -18.50
C ASN A 92 -3.89 5.83 -17.46
N VAL A 93 -3.14 5.43 -16.45
CA VAL A 93 -3.66 4.59 -15.36
C VAL A 93 -4.61 5.35 -14.42
N GLY A 94 -4.64 6.68 -14.48
CA GLY A 94 -5.53 7.51 -13.68
C GLY A 94 -4.85 8.28 -12.53
N LYS A 95 -3.51 8.47 -12.57
CA LYS A 95 -2.78 9.20 -11.51
C LYS A 95 -3.34 10.60 -11.23
N SER A 96 -3.44 11.45 -12.26
CA SER A 96 -3.96 12.81 -12.09
C SER A 96 -5.43 12.84 -11.68
N SER A 97 -6.25 11.87 -12.14
CA SER A 97 -7.64 11.73 -11.69
C SER A 97 -7.70 11.35 -10.21
N LEU A 98 -6.83 10.42 -9.76
CA LEU A 98 -6.72 10.05 -8.36
C LEU A 98 -6.29 11.22 -7.49
N LEU A 99 -5.25 11.95 -7.91
CA LEU A 99 -4.77 13.11 -7.17
C LEU A 99 -5.86 14.18 -7.02
N ASN A 100 -6.58 14.50 -8.10
CA ASN A 100 -7.71 15.43 -8.04
C ASN A 100 -8.83 14.91 -7.11
N ALA A 101 -9.04 13.60 -7.03
CA ALA A 101 -10.02 13.01 -6.11
C ALA A 101 -9.55 13.06 -4.66
N LEU A 102 -8.29 12.77 -4.39
CA LEU A 102 -7.67 12.82 -3.05
C LEU A 102 -7.67 14.25 -2.51
N LEU A 103 -7.29 15.20 -3.35
CA LEU A 103 -7.10 16.60 -2.98
C LEU A 103 -8.39 17.45 -3.09
N LYS A 104 -9.49 16.85 -3.58
CA LYS A 104 -10.77 17.55 -3.87
C LYS A 104 -10.60 18.85 -4.68
N ASN A 105 -9.54 18.95 -5.47
CA ASN A 105 -9.24 20.11 -6.27
C ASN A 105 -8.72 19.71 -7.65
N LYS A 106 -9.06 20.48 -8.69
CA LYS A 106 -8.55 20.25 -10.05
C LYS A 106 -7.14 20.84 -10.23
N ILE A 107 -6.18 20.33 -9.48
CA ILE A 107 -4.79 20.82 -9.48
C ILE A 107 -3.94 20.07 -10.49
N ALA A 108 -4.15 18.75 -10.62
CA ALA A 108 -3.45 17.95 -11.59
C ALA A 108 -4.20 18.00 -12.92
N TYR A 109 -3.49 18.39 -14.00
CA TYR A 109 -4.08 18.40 -15.33
C TYR A 109 -4.37 16.99 -15.82
N THR A 110 -5.66 16.63 -15.86
CA THR A 110 -6.11 15.37 -16.45
C THR A 110 -6.13 15.50 -17.99
N SER A 111 -5.61 14.52 -18.69
CA SER A 111 -5.64 14.47 -20.15
C SER A 111 -5.76 13.04 -20.64
N ALA A 112 -6.61 12.83 -21.64
CA ALA A 112 -6.68 11.57 -22.39
C ALA A 112 -5.43 11.35 -23.28
N LYS A 113 -4.64 12.41 -23.58
CA LYS A 113 -3.40 12.29 -24.35
C LYS A 113 -2.29 11.68 -23.48
N ARG A 114 -1.68 10.61 -23.98
CA ARG A 114 -0.58 9.89 -23.31
C ARG A 114 0.65 10.77 -23.13
N GLY A 115 1.35 10.65 -21.99
CA GLY A 115 2.64 11.31 -21.75
C GLY A 115 2.57 12.82 -21.50
N ARG A 116 1.44 13.38 -21.03
CA ARG A 116 1.29 14.82 -20.80
C ARG A 116 2.00 15.29 -19.53
N THR A 117 1.99 14.54 -18.46
CA THR A 117 2.74 14.87 -17.23
C THR A 117 4.20 14.57 -17.48
N LYS A 118 4.96 15.62 -17.73
CA LYS A 118 6.42 15.55 -17.98
C LYS A 118 7.23 15.94 -16.74
N LEU A 119 6.62 16.56 -15.79
CA LEU A 119 7.24 17.12 -14.59
C LEU A 119 6.77 16.36 -13.35
N MET A 120 7.62 16.26 -12.37
CA MET A 120 7.27 15.86 -11.03
C MET A 120 6.65 17.07 -10.33
N ASN A 121 5.42 16.94 -9.85
CA ASN A 121 4.71 18.03 -9.19
C ASN A 121 4.51 17.69 -7.72
N ALA A 122 4.77 18.65 -6.84
CA ALA A 122 4.60 18.50 -5.41
C ALA A 122 3.45 19.37 -4.88
N PHE A 123 2.61 18.78 -4.05
CA PHE A 123 1.47 19.42 -3.42
C PHE A 123 1.57 19.26 -1.91
N GLY A 124 1.50 20.37 -1.17
CA GLY A 124 1.40 20.38 0.28
C GLY A 124 -0.04 20.15 0.72
N VAL A 125 -0.25 19.28 1.70
CA VAL A 125 -1.57 18.88 2.18
C VAL A 125 -1.67 19.00 3.69
N GLY A 126 -2.86 19.33 4.17
CA GLY A 126 -3.15 19.40 5.60
C GLY A 126 -2.51 20.60 6.30
N GLY A 127 -2.13 21.66 5.56
CA GLY A 127 -1.46 22.85 6.07
C GLY A 127 -2.13 23.43 7.29
N ILE A 128 -1.33 23.82 8.29
CA ILE A 128 -1.65 24.61 9.47
C ILE A 128 -0.61 25.74 9.50
N ASP A 129 -0.75 26.71 10.37
CA ASP A 129 0.05 27.95 10.45
C ASP A 129 1.60 27.77 10.46
N ARG A 130 2.10 26.54 10.51
CA ARG A 130 3.54 26.19 10.48
C ARG A 130 3.99 25.35 9.29
N GLY A 131 3.25 25.34 8.17
CA GLY A 131 3.62 24.62 6.95
C GLY A 131 2.75 23.40 6.62
N ASN A 132 3.13 22.66 5.60
CA ASN A 132 2.40 21.48 5.13
C ASN A 132 2.95 20.22 5.78
N PRO A 133 2.17 19.51 6.61
CA PRO A 133 2.63 18.32 7.31
C PRO A 133 2.83 17.09 6.41
N LEU A 134 2.27 17.12 5.19
CA LEU A 134 2.41 16.05 4.19
C LEU A 134 2.64 16.64 2.80
N VAL A 135 3.55 16.04 2.05
CA VAL A 135 3.76 16.34 0.63
C VAL A 135 3.33 15.16 -0.23
N VAL A 136 2.46 15.42 -1.20
CA VAL A 136 2.01 14.42 -2.17
C VAL A 136 2.60 14.76 -3.54
N LEU A 137 3.31 13.80 -4.17
CA LEU A 137 3.94 14.00 -5.46
C LEU A 137 3.18 13.28 -6.58
N ASP A 138 2.94 14.01 -7.67
CA ASP A 138 2.52 13.46 -8.96
C ASP A 138 3.75 13.15 -9.81
N MET A 139 3.95 11.88 -10.09
CA MET A 139 5.06 11.43 -10.91
C MET A 139 4.65 11.25 -12.37
N PRO A 140 5.56 11.50 -13.32
CA PRO A 140 5.33 11.15 -14.71
C PRO A 140 4.98 9.67 -14.88
N GLY A 141 4.12 9.38 -15.85
CA GLY A 141 3.76 7.99 -16.16
C GLY A 141 4.86 7.27 -16.94
N TYR A 142 5.11 5.99 -16.59
CA TYR A 142 6.03 5.14 -17.35
C TYR A 142 5.30 4.37 -18.47
N GLY A 143 6.05 3.68 -19.35
CA GLY A 143 5.56 2.64 -20.24
C GLY A 143 5.30 3.02 -21.69
N HIS A 144 5.07 4.27 -22.08
CA HIS A 144 4.92 4.66 -23.49
C HIS A 144 5.55 6.03 -23.77
N GLY A 145 6.60 6.08 -24.57
CA GLY A 145 7.24 7.32 -24.99
C GLY A 145 7.95 8.12 -23.88
N GLY A 146 8.11 7.52 -22.70
CA GLY A 146 8.97 8.04 -21.66
C GLY A 146 10.41 7.89 -22.09
N LYS A 147 11.12 9.03 -22.23
CA LYS A 147 12.56 9.00 -22.51
C LYS A 147 13.25 8.28 -21.35
N GLU A 148 14.23 7.42 -21.61
CA GLU A 148 15.07 6.76 -20.60
C GLU A 148 15.59 7.73 -19.53
N ALA A 149 15.91 8.96 -19.95
CA ALA A 149 16.30 10.05 -19.06
C ALA A 149 15.31 10.38 -17.94
N TRP A 150 14.02 10.06 -18.12
CA TRP A 150 12.96 10.26 -17.13
C TRP A 150 12.96 9.18 -16.06
N GLY A 151 13.15 7.93 -16.48
CA GLY A 151 13.36 6.81 -15.58
C GLY A 151 14.50 7.10 -14.61
N VAL A 152 15.62 7.61 -15.11
CA VAL A 152 16.78 8.00 -14.31
C VAL A 152 16.45 9.08 -13.26
N GLN A 153 15.64 10.10 -13.60
CA GLN A 153 15.29 11.15 -12.62
C GLN A 153 14.31 10.67 -11.56
N ILE A 154 13.34 9.83 -11.94
CA ILE A 154 12.42 9.18 -11.01
C ILE A 154 13.22 8.28 -10.07
N MET A 155 14.14 7.45 -10.58
CA MET A 155 14.97 6.59 -9.77
C MET A 155 15.84 7.37 -8.78
N LYS A 156 16.48 8.45 -9.23
CA LYS A 156 17.24 9.32 -8.32
C LYS A 156 16.38 9.86 -7.18
N TYR A 157 15.11 10.20 -7.45
CA TYR A 157 14.18 10.61 -6.42
C TYR A 157 13.86 9.47 -5.47
N LEU A 158 13.45 8.33 -5.98
CA LEU A 158 13.01 7.17 -5.19
C LEU A 158 14.12 6.64 -4.26
N GLU A 159 15.37 6.61 -4.74
CA GLU A 159 16.50 6.07 -3.99
C GLU A 159 17.13 7.09 -3.01
N ARG A 160 17.12 8.38 -3.36
CA ARG A 160 17.89 9.39 -2.62
C ARG A 160 17.05 10.27 -1.70
N ARG A 161 15.71 10.24 -1.86
CA ARG A 161 14.84 11.12 -1.08
C ARG A 161 14.51 10.51 0.28
N LYS A 162 15.15 11.02 1.34
CA LYS A 162 14.99 10.52 2.72
C LYS A 162 13.59 10.75 3.28
N GLU A 163 12.90 11.79 2.83
CA GLU A 163 11.55 12.16 3.24
C GLU A 163 10.48 11.30 2.58
N LEU A 164 10.80 10.57 1.51
CA LEU A 164 9.88 9.64 0.87
C LEU A 164 9.55 8.48 1.83
N LYS A 165 8.28 8.36 2.18
CA LYS A 165 7.77 7.34 3.10
C LYS A 165 7.15 6.15 2.38
N ARG A 166 6.49 6.39 1.24
CA ARG A 166 5.84 5.31 0.48
C ARG A 166 5.54 5.73 -0.96
N VAL A 167 5.70 4.80 -1.87
CA VAL A 167 5.26 4.90 -3.26
C VAL A 167 3.90 4.23 -3.42
N PHE A 168 2.90 4.94 -3.92
CA PHE A 168 1.60 4.38 -4.28
C PHE A 168 1.62 4.04 -5.77
N LEU A 169 1.78 2.76 -6.07
CA LEU A 169 1.83 2.26 -7.45
C LEU A 169 0.41 1.99 -7.96
N LEU A 170 -0.04 2.78 -8.93
CA LEU A 170 -1.34 2.59 -9.55
C LEU A 170 -1.29 1.54 -10.65
N VAL A 171 -2.17 0.56 -10.54
CA VAL A 171 -2.44 -0.47 -11.55
C VAL A 171 -3.90 -0.33 -12.01
N ASP A 172 -4.15 -0.42 -13.32
CA ASP A 172 -5.50 -0.35 -13.87
C ASP A 172 -6.25 -1.65 -13.58
N ALA A 173 -7.35 -1.57 -12.83
CA ALA A 173 -8.14 -2.74 -12.43
C ALA A 173 -8.73 -3.51 -13.62
N GLU A 174 -9.03 -2.83 -14.75
CA GLU A 174 -9.55 -3.48 -15.96
C GLU A 174 -8.48 -4.35 -16.64
N HIS A 175 -7.22 -3.88 -16.66
CA HIS A 175 -6.15 -4.52 -17.40
C HIS A 175 -5.23 -5.39 -16.53
N GLY A 176 -5.31 -5.28 -15.20
CA GLY A 176 -4.42 -5.97 -14.26
C GLY A 176 -2.96 -5.53 -14.33
N ILE A 177 -2.11 -6.28 -13.63
CA ILE A 177 -0.66 -6.10 -13.65
C ILE A 177 -0.11 -6.46 -15.03
N LYS A 178 0.81 -5.65 -15.54
CA LYS A 178 1.53 -5.88 -16.79
C LYS A 178 3.02 -6.03 -16.54
N GLU A 179 3.74 -6.55 -17.53
CA GLU A 179 5.19 -6.74 -17.46
C GLU A 179 5.95 -5.49 -17.00
N THR A 180 5.55 -4.32 -17.49
CA THR A 180 6.15 -3.04 -17.06
C THR A 180 5.88 -2.71 -15.59
N ASP A 181 4.77 -3.17 -15.02
CA ASP A 181 4.47 -3.00 -13.60
C ASP A 181 5.32 -3.97 -12.77
N LEU A 182 5.50 -5.21 -13.24
CA LEU A 182 6.37 -6.22 -12.61
C LEU A 182 7.83 -5.75 -12.57
N GLN A 183 8.34 -5.15 -13.65
CA GLN A 183 9.68 -4.56 -13.68
C GLN A 183 9.87 -3.47 -12.62
N ILE A 184 8.87 -2.59 -12.44
CA ILE A 184 8.90 -1.54 -11.41
C ILE A 184 8.81 -2.15 -10.00
N LEU A 185 7.99 -3.17 -9.80
CA LEU A 185 7.89 -3.88 -8.52
C LEU A 185 9.20 -4.58 -8.16
N ALA A 186 9.84 -5.26 -9.11
CA ALA A 186 11.16 -5.86 -8.92
C ALA A 186 12.21 -4.82 -8.52
N LEU A 187 12.16 -3.64 -9.14
CA LEU A 187 13.03 -2.52 -8.80
C LEU A 187 12.78 -2.00 -7.38
N PHE A 188 11.52 -1.87 -6.96
CA PHE A 188 11.19 -1.46 -5.59
C PHE A 188 11.71 -2.46 -4.57
N LYS A 189 11.54 -3.76 -4.83
CA LYS A 189 12.09 -4.84 -4.00
C LYS A 189 13.62 -4.74 -3.89
N SER A 190 14.33 -4.70 -5.03
CA SER A 190 15.80 -4.65 -5.05
C SER A 190 16.39 -3.40 -4.38
N SER A 191 15.71 -2.25 -4.50
CA SER A 191 16.15 -0.97 -3.90
C SER A 191 15.54 -0.74 -2.52
N ARG A 192 14.78 -1.67 -1.95
CA ARG A 192 14.09 -1.57 -0.66
C ARG A 192 13.23 -0.30 -0.53
N ILE A 193 12.59 0.11 -1.62
CA ILE A 193 11.71 1.27 -1.64
C ILE A 193 10.34 0.87 -1.09
N PRO A 194 9.83 1.50 -0.01
CA PRO A 194 8.51 1.21 0.52
C PRO A 194 7.42 1.52 -0.51
N TYR A 195 6.55 0.55 -0.78
CA TYR A 195 5.48 0.73 -1.76
C TYR A 195 4.17 0.06 -1.36
N GLN A 196 3.10 0.53 -1.99
CA GLN A 196 1.75 -0.02 -1.86
C GLN A 196 1.05 0.01 -3.20
N VAL A 197 0.37 -1.08 -3.58
CA VAL A 197 -0.36 -1.14 -4.84
C VAL A 197 -1.80 -0.65 -4.66
N VAL A 198 -2.26 0.15 -5.62
CA VAL A 198 -3.62 0.68 -5.68
C VAL A 198 -4.24 0.31 -7.03
N LEU A 199 -5.31 -0.47 -7.02
CA LEU A 199 -6.11 -0.74 -8.20
C LEU A 199 -7.00 0.47 -8.50
N SER A 200 -6.76 1.11 -9.62
CA SER A 200 -7.52 2.26 -10.12
C SER A 200 -8.65 1.84 -11.06
N LYS A 201 -9.62 2.72 -11.31
CA LYS A 201 -10.73 2.51 -12.26
C LYS A 201 -11.57 1.27 -11.97
N VAL A 202 -11.77 0.95 -10.70
CA VAL A 202 -12.56 -0.23 -10.32
C VAL A 202 -14.03 -0.15 -10.75
N ASP A 203 -14.51 1.06 -11.03
CA ASP A 203 -15.83 1.27 -11.63
C ASP A 203 -16.01 0.50 -12.95
N LYS A 204 -14.97 0.34 -13.75
CA LYS A 204 -15.02 -0.42 -15.00
C LYS A 204 -15.19 -1.92 -14.77
N VAL A 205 -14.64 -2.45 -13.67
CA VAL A 205 -14.83 -3.85 -13.26
C VAL A 205 -16.21 -4.02 -12.62
N LEU A 206 -16.55 -3.15 -11.66
CA LEU A 206 -17.76 -3.29 -10.85
C LEU A 206 -19.05 -3.09 -11.63
N TYR A 207 -19.06 -2.17 -12.61
CA TYR A 207 -20.25 -1.83 -13.37
C TYR A 207 -20.25 -2.39 -14.79
N GLY A 208 -19.12 -2.93 -15.26
CA GLY A 208 -18.96 -3.41 -16.63
C GLY A 208 -19.18 -2.31 -17.67
N LYS A 209 -19.43 -2.72 -18.92
CA LYS A 209 -19.69 -1.79 -20.03
C LYS A 209 -21.15 -1.30 -20.12
N GLY A 210 -22.03 -1.78 -19.24
CA GLY A 210 -23.44 -1.44 -19.22
C GLY A 210 -23.73 -0.11 -18.52
N ARG A 211 -24.73 0.64 -19.01
CA ARG A 211 -25.18 1.91 -18.41
C ARG A 211 -26.01 1.74 -17.12
N GLY A 212 -26.36 0.52 -16.72
CA GLY A 212 -27.09 0.22 -15.49
C GLY A 212 -26.18 0.38 -14.27
N GLY A 213 -26.45 1.38 -13.41
CA GLY A 213 -25.62 1.71 -12.26
C GLY A 213 -25.61 0.65 -11.13
N ARG A 214 -25.86 -0.62 -11.41
CA ARG A 214 -25.94 -1.71 -10.43
C ARG A 214 -24.65 -2.51 -10.41
N ILE A 215 -24.14 -2.77 -9.19
CA ILE A 215 -23.04 -3.70 -8.98
C ILE A 215 -23.60 -5.12 -8.91
N TRP A 216 -23.01 -6.02 -9.66
CA TRP A 216 -23.37 -7.44 -9.62
C TRP A 216 -22.43 -8.20 -8.68
N PRO A 217 -22.91 -9.23 -7.96
CA PRO A 217 -22.06 -10.04 -7.08
C PRO A 217 -20.83 -10.63 -7.79
N GLY A 218 -20.97 -11.08 -9.04
CA GLY A 218 -19.84 -11.58 -9.84
C GLY A 218 -18.75 -10.55 -10.07
N ASN A 219 -19.12 -9.28 -10.24
CA ASN A 219 -18.14 -8.20 -10.44
C ASN A 219 -17.33 -7.90 -9.16
N LEU A 220 -17.93 -8.11 -7.99
CA LEU A 220 -17.20 -8.03 -6.71
C LEU A 220 -16.22 -9.20 -6.56
N ALA A 221 -16.62 -10.41 -6.94
CA ALA A 221 -15.73 -11.57 -6.96
C ALA A 221 -14.57 -11.38 -7.94
N ASP A 222 -14.82 -10.81 -9.12
CA ASP A 222 -13.78 -10.46 -10.08
C ASP A 222 -12.80 -9.42 -9.53
N LEU A 223 -13.26 -8.42 -8.79
CA LEU A 223 -12.39 -7.45 -8.14
C LEU A 223 -11.56 -8.10 -7.05
N ALA A 224 -12.16 -8.96 -6.22
CA ALA A 224 -11.44 -9.70 -5.17
C ALA A 224 -10.33 -10.57 -5.77
N ARG A 225 -10.62 -11.34 -6.84
CA ARG A 225 -9.65 -12.14 -7.56
C ARG A 225 -8.48 -11.30 -8.11
N ARG A 226 -8.76 -10.12 -8.67
CA ARG A 226 -7.72 -9.20 -9.15
C ARG A 226 -6.84 -8.67 -8.02
N MET A 227 -7.40 -8.42 -6.83
CA MET A 227 -6.61 -8.02 -5.66
C MET A 227 -5.72 -9.17 -5.17
N GLU A 228 -6.21 -10.40 -5.25
CA GLU A 228 -5.45 -11.60 -4.91
C GLU A 228 -4.30 -11.83 -5.90
N GLU A 229 -4.55 -11.71 -7.21
CA GLU A 229 -3.50 -11.75 -8.25
C GLU A 229 -2.41 -10.69 -8.00
N VAL A 230 -2.80 -9.49 -7.54
CA VAL A 230 -1.84 -8.44 -7.15
C VAL A 230 -1.06 -8.86 -5.92
N LYS A 231 -1.73 -9.37 -4.87
CA LYS A 231 -1.07 -9.89 -3.66
C LYS A 231 0.00 -10.92 -4.04
N ASP A 232 -0.36 -11.93 -4.85
CA ASP A 232 0.56 -13.00 -5.25
C ASP A 232 1.79 -12.45 -6.00
N ALA A 233 1.60 -11.40 -6.81
CA ALA A 233 2.70 -10.76 -7.54
C ALA A 233 3.63 -9.92 -6.65
N ILE A 234 3.13 -9.40 -5.52
CA ILE A 234 3.91 -8.53 -4.63
C ILE A 234 4.36 -9.20 -3.34
N GLN A 235 3.79 -10.36 -3.02
CA GLN A 235 4.16 -11.09 -1.81
C GLN A 235 5.66 -11.38 -1.80
N PRO A 236 6.35 -11.11 -0.69
CA PRO A 236 7.79 -11.35 -0.60
C PRO A 236 8.08 -12.84 -0.67
N ASP A 237 9.14 -13.20 -1.38
CA ASP A 237 9.62 -14.59 -1.46
C ASP A 237 10.33 -15.02 -0.16
N THR A 238 10.80 -14.04 0.63
CA THR A 238 11.48 -14.22 1.91
C THR A 238 11.07 -13.12 2.90
N GLU A 239 11.24 -13.37 4.22
CA GLU A 239 10.95 -12.40 5.28
C GLU A 239 11.81 -11.11 5.17
N ASP A 240 12.93 -11.16 4.46
CA ASP A 240 13.86 -10.04 4.25
C ASP A 240 13.44 -9.09 3.10
N ASP A 241 12.44 -9.43 2.31
CA ASP A 241 11.92 -8.59 1.21
C ASP A 241 11.09 -7.40 1.73
N GLY A 242 11.64 -6.66 2.70
CA GLY A 242 11.00 -5.53 3.33
C GLY A 242 10.65 -4.41 2.35
N GLY A 243 9.43 -3.87 2.46
CA GLY A 243 8.95 -2.73 1.69
C GLY A 243 7.49 -2.86 1.24
N VAL A 244 6.96 -4.07 1.22
CA VAL A 244 5.55 -4.33 0.88
C VAL A 244 4.67 -4.07 2.08
N VAL A 245 3.61 -3.28 1.90
CA VAL A 245 2.53 -3.19 2.90
C VAL A 245 1.55 -4.32 2.64
N GLY A 246 1.20 -5.06 3.68
CA GLY A 246 0.32 -6.23 3.62
C GLY A 246 -1.14 -5.91 3.26
N GLU A 247 -1.35 -5.04 2.26
CA GLU A 247 -2.68 -4.70 1.77
C GLU A 247 -2.65 -4.23 0.31
N VAL A 248 -3.74 -4.46 -0.40
CA VAL A 248 -4.05 -3.88 -1.71
C VAL A 248 -5.29 -3.01 -1.58
N LEU A 249 -5.21 -1.78 -2.04
CA LEU A 249 -6.33 -0.84 -2.07
C LEU A 249 -6.91 -0.75 -3.48
N ALA A 250 -8.20 -0.43 -3.56
CA ALA A 250 -8.91 -0.26 -4.83
C ALA A 250 -9.77 1.01 -4.81
N CYS A 251 -9.84 1.74 -5.94
CA CYS A 251 -10.56 3.00 -6.00
C CYS A 251 -11.18 3.31 -7.36
N SER A 252 -12.20 4.16 -7.34
CA SER A 252 -12.65 4.92 -8.51
C SER A 252 -12.54 6.41 -8.25
N SER A 253 -11.83 7.10 -9.13
CA SER A 253 -11.66 8.56 -9.07
C SER A 253 -12.78 9.33 -9.77
N GLU A 254 -13.53 8.68 -10.66
CA GLU A 254 -14.54 9.33 -11.51
C GLU A 254 -15.96 9.07 -11.01
N ARG A 255 -16.25 7.85 -10.58
CA ARG A 255 -17.61 7.47 -10.21
C ARG A 255 -17.89 7.73 -8.73
N TRP A 256 -19.13 8.17 -8.47
CA TRP A 256 -19.62 8.39 -7.10
C TRP A 256 -20.50 7.20 -6.66
N MET A 257 -20.35 6.78 -5.43
CA MET A 257 -21.18 5.79 -4.76
C MET A 257 -21.59 6.33 -3.39
N ALA A 258 -22.89 6.36 -3.11
CA ALA A 258 -23.44 6.86 -1.84
C ALA A 258 -22.81 8.23 -1.40
N GLY A 259 -22.68 9.17 -2.35
CA GLY A 259 -22.17 10.51 -2.06
C GLY A 259 -20.64 10.61 -1.90
N LYS A 260 -19.89 9.52 -2.10
CA LYS A 260 -18.42 9.49 -2.02
C LYS A 260 -17.81 8.80 -3.24
N ARG A 261 -16.55 9.12 -3.54
CA ARG A 261 -15.75 8.34 -4.48
C ARG A 261 -15.19 7.10 -3.76
N PRO A 262 -15.50 5.88 -4.25
CA PRO A 262 -15.13 4.66 -3.54
C PRO A 262 -13.62 4.50 -3.43
N GLY A 263 -13.14 4.07 -2.25
CA GLY A 263 -11.73 3.80 -1.95
C GLY A 263 -10.85 5.02 -1.67
N ILE A 264 -11.31 6.25 -1.93
CA ILE A 264 -10.49 7.46 -1.78
C ILE A 264 -10.07 7.70 -0.32
N ASP A 265 -10.99 7.55 0.64
CA ASP A 265 -10.69 7.78 2.05
C ASP A 265 -9.73 6.71 2.62
N ALA A 266 -9.78 5.46 2.11
CA ALA A 266 -8.82 4.42 2.45
C ALA A 266 -7.40 4.76 1.96
N ILE A 267 -7.26 5.28 0.73
CA ILE A 267 -5.97 5.73 0.22
C ILE A 267 -5.44 6.93 1.01
N ARG A 268 -6.30 7.88 1.37
CA ARG A 268 -5.93 9.01 2.25
C ARG A 268 -5.39 8.51 3.59
N TYR A 269 -6.08 7.55 4.20
CA TYR A 269 -5.62 6.92 5.44
C TYR A 269 -4.26 6.24 5.27
N ALA A 270 -4.06 5.45 4.22
CA ALA A 270 -2.79 4.80 3.93
C ALA A 270 -1.64 5.81 3.72
N MET A 271 -1.92 6.97 3.11
CA MET A 271 -0.94 8.06 2.97
C MET A 271 -0.59 8.69 4.32
N LEU A 272 -1.58 8.92 5.20
CA LEU A 272 -1.32 9.43 6.55
C LEU A 272 -0.56 8.40 7.40
N GLN A 273 -0.91 7.12 7.30
CA GLN A 273 -0.19 6.04 7.98
C GLN A 273 1.27 5.99 7.55
N ALA A 274 1.55 6.06 6.23
CA ALA A 274 2.92 6.10 5.73
C ALA A 274 3.73 7.30 6.27
N ALA A 275 3.05 8.43 6.49
CA ALA A 275 3.65 9.66 7.00
C ALA A 275 3.71 9.73 8.54
N GLY A 276 3.13 8.77 9.27
CA GLY A 276 3.00 8.81 10.73
C GLY A 276 2.02 9.87 11.25
N LEU A 277 1.05 10.24 10.41
CA LEU A 277 0.05 11.29 10.67
C LEU A 277 -1.36 10.72 10.88
N GLU A 278 -1.48 9.41 10.95
CA GLU A 278 -2.75 8.72 11.17
C GLU A 278 -3.30 8.94 12.56
N LEU A 279 -4.62 8.86 12.70
CA LEU A 279 -5.26 8.80 14.00
C LEU A 279 -4.93 7.45 14.65
N LYS A 280 -4.12 7.46 15.71
CA LYS A 280 -3.82 6.26 16.48
C LYS A 280 -5.06 5.84 17.27
N PRO A 281 -5.42 4.54 17.28
CA PRO A 281 -6.51 4.06 18.11
C PRO A 281 -6.17 4.36 19.59
N LYS A 282 -7.14 4.87 20.33
CA LYS A 282 -7.04 4.93 21.80
C LYS A 282 -7.05 3.50 22.29
N VAL A 283 -5.90 2.95 22.64
CA VAL A 283 -5.82 1.68 23.36
C VAL A 283 -6.45 1.95 24.73
N LYS A 284 -7.68 1.52 24.94
CA LYS A 284 -8.19 1.33 26.28
C LYS A 284 -7.37 0.19 26.85
N LEU A 285 -6.35 0.51 27.65
CA LEU A 285 -5.76 -0.48 28.52
C LEU A 285 -6.94 -1.02 29.33
N ALA A 286 -7.35 -2.27 29.06
CA ALA A 286 -8.20 -2.98 29.98
C ALA A 286 -7.50 -2.83 31.34
N LYS A 287 -8.22 -2.36 32.36
CA LYS A 287 -7.72 -2.46 33.73
C LYS A 287 -7.31 -3.92 33.85
N VAL A 288 -6.04 -4.16 34.08
CA VAL A 288 -5.56 -5.49 34.47
C VAL A 288 -6.20 -5.70 35.84
N GLU A 289 -7.36 -6.33 35.80
CA GLU A 289 -8.01 -6.82 37.02
C GLU A 289 -7.12 -7.97 37.45
N GLU A 290 -6.36 -7.71 38.50
CA GLU A 290 -5.50 -8.62 39.23
C GLU A 290 -4.50 -9.44 38.39
N ILE A 291 -3.22 -9.16 38.60
CA ILE A 291 -2.15 -10.08 38.22
C ILE A 291 -2.31 -11.29 39.15
N ILE A 292 -3.01 -12.32 38.67
CA ILE A 292 -3.08 -13.60 39.33
C ILE A 292 -1.64 -14.13 39.36
N SER A 293 -1.12 -14.39 40.57
CA SER A 293 0.24 -14.92 40.71
C SER A 293 0.30 -16.34 40.09
N TYR A 294 1.50 -16.74 39.65
CA TYR A 294 1.69 -18.08 39.08
C TYR A 294 1.22 -19.19 40.06
N GLU A 295 1.37 -18.94 41.36
CA GLU A 295 0.96 -19.85 42.44
C GLU A 295 -0.56 -19.98 42.57
N GLU A 296 -1.31 -18.90 42.41
CA GLU A 296 -2.78 -18.90 42.37
C GLU A 296 -3.34 -19.59 41.13
N LEU A 297 -2.64 -19.45 39.98
CA LEU A 297 -3.06 -20.03 38.69
C LEU A 297 -2.92 -21.57 38.68
N PHE A 298 -1.96 -22.13 39.43
CA PHE A 298 -1.64 -23.54 39.42
C PHE A 298 -1.97 -24.25 40.75
N GLY A 299 -2.63 -23.57 41.70
CA GLY A 299 -3.12 -24.20 42.94
C GLY A 299 -2.01 -24.80 43.80
N MET A 300 -0.79 -24.25 43.73
CA MET A 300 0.31 -24.65 44.59
C MET A 300 0.16 -23.99 45.96
N GLU A 301 -0.68 -24.57 46.82
CA GLU A 301 -0.68 -24.23 48.24
C GLU A 301 0.70 -24.56 48.86
N ASN A 302 1.42 -23.52 49.31
CA ASN A 302 2.62 -23.65 50.09
C ASN A 302 2.30 -24.32 51.44
N LYS A 303 2.35 -25.66 51.50
CA LYS A 303 2.22 -26.47 52.75
C LYS A 303 3.51 -26.52 53.56
N HIS A 304 4.42 -25.57 53.46
CA HIS A 304 5.69 -25.63 54.21
C HIS A 304 6.10 -24.32 54.88
N ILE A 305 5.22 -23.68 55.66
CA ILE A 305 5.67 -22.62 56.62
C ILE A 305 4.98 -22.75 58.02
N SER A 306 4.39 -23.86 58.38
CA SER A 306 3.81 -23.99 59.71
C SER A 306 4.59 -24.90 60.69
N GLU A 307 5.71 -25.54 60.29
CA GLU A 307 6.46 -26.44 61.21
C GLU A 307 7.77 -25.88 61.79
N ALA A 308 8.16 -24.64 61.47
CA ALA A 308 9.43 -24.09 61.96
C ALA A 308 9.31 -23.18 63.23
N LYS A 309 8.14 -23.12 63.91
CA LYS A 309 7.97 -22.32 65.15
C LYS A 309 7.59 -23.14 66.41
N ALA A 310 7.78 -24.44 66.40
CA ALA A 310 7.44 -25.28 67.59
C ALA A 310 8.64 -25.95 68.27
N VAL A 311 9.90 -25.57 67.91
CA VAL A 311 11.10 -26.09 68.63
C VAL A 311 12.01 -24.92 69.00
N SER A 312 11.60 -24.11 69.96
CA SER A 312 12.50 -23.40 70.91
C SER A 312 11.68 -22.86 72.09
N LYS A 313 11.44 -23.71 73.03
CA LYS A 313 11.32 -23.41 74.45
C LYS A 313 12.09 -24.45 75.24
#